data_c583473081236d19fbcd37761a1d64c0
#
_entry.id   c583473081236d19fbcd37761a1d64c0
#
_cell.length_a   1.000
_cell.length_b   1.000
_cell.length_c   1.000
_cell.angle_alpha   90.00
_cell.angle_beta   90.00
_cell.angle_gamma   90.00
#
_symmetry.space_group_name_H-M   'P 1'
#
loop_
_entity.id
_entity.type
_entity.pdbx_description
1 polymer ?
#
loop_
_entity_poly.entity_id
_entity_poly.type
_entity_poly.pdbx_seq_one_letter_code
_entity_poly.pdbx_strand_id
1 'polypeptide(L)'
;KDQSLIDYVQQIVGMAAVGRVYLEALIIAYGEGSNGKSTFWNTLARVLGTYSGNMSADALTVGCKRNVKPELAEAKGKRLLIASELEEGVRLNTSIIKQLCSTDEIFAEKKYKDPFSFTPSHTLVLYTNHLPKVGAMDSGIWRRLIVIPFNAKITGSSDQKNYADHLAENAAPYIMAWIIEGARKAILCVR
;
A
#
# COMPACT_ATOMS: atom_id res chain seq x y z
N LYS A 1 -10.96 18.91 -9.52
CA LYS A 1 -10.84 17.69 -8.66
C LYS A 1 -11.63 16.58 -9.34
N ASP A 2 -11.02 15.41 -9.45
CA ASP A 2 -11.69 14.22 -9.98
C ASP A 2 -12.38 13.48 -8.81
N GLN A 3 -13.68 13.64 -8.72
CA GLN A 3 -14.48 13.04 -7.62
C GLN A 3 -14.49 11.51 -7.73
N SER A 4 -14.51 10.98 -8.95
CA SER A 4 -14.52 9.52 -9.19
C SER A 4 -13.25 8.87 -8.65
N LEU A 5 -12.09 9.52 -8.88
CA LEU A 5 -10.81 9.05 -8.36
C LEU A 5 -10.77 9.13 -6.83
N ILE A 6 -11.31 10.20 -6.24
CA ILE A 6 -11.38 10.36 -4.78
C ILE A 6 -12.23 9.24 -4.17
N ASP A 7 -13.41 8.97 -4.73
CA ASP A 7 -14.31 7.91 -4.27
C ASP A 7 -13.69 6.52 -4.43
N TYR A 8 -12.97 6.29 -5.53
CA TYR A 8 -12.27 5.04 -5.78
C TYR A 8 -11.16 4.80 -4.75
N VAL A 9 -10.31 5.81 -4.50
CA VAL A 9 -9.24 5.74 -3.49
C VAL A 9 -9.83 5.57 -2.09
N GLN A 10 -10.94 6.24 -1.78
CA GLN A 10 -11.63 6.09 -0.50
C GLN A 10 -12.08 4.64 -0.28
N GLN A 11 -12.61 3.98 -1.29
CA GLN A 11 -13.03 2.58 -1.21
C GLN A 11 -11.83 1.65 -1.03
N ILE A 12 -10.72 1.87 -1.74
CA ILE A 12 -9.47 1.10 -1.57
C ILE A 12 -8.98 1.18 -0.12
N VAL A 13 -8.90 2.39 0.44
CA VAL A 13 -8.45 2.61 1.82
C VAL A 13 -9.45 2.00 2.82
N GLY A 14 -10.74 2.13 2.54
CA GLY A 14 -11.78 1.50 3.34
C GLY A 14 -11.66 -0.03 3.37
N MET A 15 -11.44 -0.67 2.24
CA MET A 15 -11.21 -2.11 2.16
C MET A 15 -9.97 -2.53 2.94
N ALA A 16 -8.89 -1.75 2.88
CA ALA A 16 -7.71 -2.00 3.70
C ALA A 16 -8.08 -2.02 5.20
N ALA A 17 -8.83 -1.04 5.67
CA ALA A 17 -9.22 -0.95 7.08
C ALA A 17 -10.09 -2.11 7.57
N VAL A 18 -10.84 -2.77 6.70
CA VAL A 18 -11.63 -3.98 7.05
C VAL A 18 -10.74 -5.14 7.48
N GLY A 19 -9.51 -5.23 6.97
CA GLY A 19 -8.56 -6.28 7.33
C GLY A 19 -8.87 -7.63 6.68
N ARG A 20 -9.41 -7.61 5.48
CA ARG A 20 -9.62 -8.74 4.60
C ARG A 20 -9.20 -8.36 3.19
N VAL A 21 -8.52 -9.25 2.49
CA VAL A 21 -8.16 -9.03 1.09
C VAL A 21 -9.42 -9.18 0.23
N TYR A 22 -9.98 -8.06 -0.20
CA TYR A 22 -11.06 -8.01 -1.19
C TYR A 22 -10.52 -7.79 -2.60
N LEU A 23 -9.38 -7.13 -2.68
CA LEU A 23 -8.72 -6.77 -3.93
C LEU A 23 -7.31 -7.34 -3.93
N GLU A 24 -7.10 -8.39 -4.71
CA GLU A 24 -5.78 -9.02 -4.87
C GLU A 24 -4.86 -8.14 -5.72
N ALA A 25 -4.53 -6.95 -5.24
CA ALA A 25 -3.79 -5.97 -6.01
C ALA A 25 -2.70 -5.24 -5.22
N LEU A 26 -1.64 -4.88 -5.93
CA LEU A 26 -0.65 -3.88 -5.53
C LEU A 26 -1.13 -2.51 -6.02
N ILE A 27 -1.33 -1.61 -5.09
CA ILE A 27 -1.68 -0.23 -5.38
C ILE A 27 -0.38 0.56 -5.58
N ILE A 28 -0.16 1.07 -6.79
CA ILE A 28 1.02 1.88 -7.12
C ILE A 28 0.61 3.35 -7.15
N ALA A 29 0.97 4.09 -6.11
CA ALA A 29 0.81 5.54 -6.07
C ALA A 29 2.00 6.19 -6.77
N TYR A 30 1.79 6.71 -7.97
CA TYR A 30 2.84 7.20 -8.86
C TYR A 30 2.79 8.72 -9.05
N GLY A 31 3.96 9.34 -9.18
CA GLY A 31 4.11 10.76 -9.57
C GLY A 31 5.47 11.33 -9.21
N GLU A 32 5.88 12.42 -9.87
CA GLU A 32 7.23 12.98 -9.92
C GLU A 32 7.75 13.70 -8.66
N GLY A 33 7.15 13.52 -7.51
CA GLY A 33 7.56 14.22 -6.29
C GLY A 33 6.77 15.49 -6.01
N SER A 34 6.88 16.00 -4.79
CA SER A 34 6.16 17.19 -4.28
C SER A 34 4.65 17.22 -4.61
N ASN A 35 3.99 16.07 -4.53
CA ASN A 35 2.60 15.86 -4.94
C ASN A 35 1.71 15.26 -3.85
N GLY A 36 2.27 15.09 -2.64
CA GLY A 36 1.52 14.62 -1.48
C GLY A 36 1.34 13.10 -1.37
N LYS A 37 1.93 12.26 -2.25
CA LYS A 37 1.86 10.78 -2.17
C LYS A 37 2.22 10.27 -0.78
N SER A 38 3.44 10.56 -0.34
CA SER A 38 3.96 10.11 0.96
C SER A 38 3.15 10.69 2.12
N THR A 39 2.78 11.97 2.04
CA THR A 39 1.93 12.61 3.04
C THR A 39 0.60 11.87 3.18
N PHE A 40 -0.08 11.58 2.08
CA PHE A 40 -1.36 10.87 2.06
C PHE A 40 -1.25 9.49 2.72
N TRP A 41 -0.36 8.63 2.22
CA TRP A 41 -0.25 7.26 2.70
C TRP A 41 0.29 7.18 4.14
N ASN A 42 1.25 8.04 4.50
CA ASN A 42 1.77 8.10 5.85
C ASN A 42 0.74 8.63 6.86
N THR A 43 -0.11 9.56 6.47
CA THR A 43 -1.23 10.01 7.32
C THR A 43 -2.19 8.85 7.61
N LEU A 44 -2.58 8.09 6.58
CA LEU A 44 -3.45 6.92 6.75
C LEU A 44 -2.79 5.86 7.66
N ALA A 45 -1.49 5.63 7.47
CA ALA A 45 -0.74 4.70 8.31
C ALA A 45 -0.74 5.13 9.78
N ARG A 46 -0.54 6.42 10.07
CA ARG A 46 -0.60 6.95 11.45
C ARG A 46 -1.99 6.82 12.06
N VAL A 47 -3.02 7.12 11.30
CA VAL A 47 -4.42 7.00 11.77
C VAL A 47 -4.79 5.53 12.03
N LEU A 48 -4.32 4.60 11.22
CA LEU A 48 -4.51 3.15 11.42
C LEU A 48 -3.61 2.57 12.54
N GLY A 49 -2.56 3.29 12.93
CA GLY A 49 -1.66 2.89 14.02
C GLY A 49 -1.04 1.52 13.80
N THR A 50 -1.15 0.63 14.78
CA THR A 50 -0.57 -0.71 14.74
C THR A 50 -1.11 -1.62 13.63
N TYR A 51 -2.23 -1.27 13.02
CA TYR A 51 -2.77 -1.97 11.84
C TYR A 51 -2.04 -1.61 10.55
N SER A 52 -1.22 -0.57 10.54
CA SER A 52 -0.31 -0.29 9.43
C SER A 52 1.06 -0.91 9.64
N GLY A 53 1.80 -1.10 8.56
CA GLY A 53 3.17 -1.57 8.58
C GLY A 53 3.94 -1.06 7.37
N ASN A 54 5.25 -1.03 7.49
CA ASN A 54 6.15 -0.69 6.39
C ASN A 54 6.98 -1.90 6.00
N MET A 55 7.32 -1.97 4.73
CA MET A 55 8.29 -2.91 4.20
C MET A 55 9.23 -2.20 3.24
N SER A 56 10.41 -2.77 3.02
CA SER A 56 11.30 -2.23 2.01
C SER A 56 10.77 -2.51 0.60
N ALA A 57 10.78 -1.51 -0.25
CA ALA A 57 10.38 -1.68 -1.65
C ALA A 57 11.28 -2.68 -2.41
N ASP A 58 12.56 -2.82 -2.02
CA ASP A 58 13.46 -3.83 -2.57
C ASP A 58 12.92 -5.26 -2.45
N ALA A 59 12.19 -5.56 -1.36
CA ALA A 59 11.58 -6.88 -1.17
C ALA A 59 10.59 -7.24 -2.29
N LEU A 60 10.04 -6.22 -2.96
CA LEU A 60 9.13 -6.39 -4.10
C LEU A 60 9.87 -6.55 -5.44
N THR A 61 11.21 -6.59 -5.45
CA THR A 61 12.01 -6.57 -6.68
C THR A 61 12.76 -7.87 -6.95
N VAL A 62 13.05 -8.13 -8.22
CA VAL A 62 13.86 -9.28 -8.64
C VAL A 62 15.31 -9.16 -8.14
N GLY A 63 15.81 -7.93 -7.96
CA GLY A 63 17.18 -7.65 -7.49
C GLY A 63 17.41 -7.87 -6.01
N CYS A 64 16.38 -8.14 -5.22
CA CYS A 64 16.51 -8.34 -3.78
C CYS A 64 17.35 -9.60 -3.47
N LYS A 65 18.58 -9.37 -2.94
CA LYS A 65 19.52 -10.45 -2.59
C LYS A 65 19.34 -10.95 -1.14
N ARG A 66 18.57 -10.24 -0.33
CA ARG A 66 18.35 -10.58 1.08
C ARG A 66 17.19 -11.54 1.23
N ASN A 67 17.15 -12.24 2.38
CA ASN A 67 16.00 -13.04 2.74
C ASN A 67 14.81 -12.11 3.06
N VAL A 68 13.73 -12.23 2.30
CA VAL A 68 12.50 -11.43 2.48
C VAL A 68 11.54 -12.03 3.50
N LYS A 69 11.74 -13.26 3.96
CA LYS A 69 10.84 -13.93 4.91
C LYS A 69 10.60 -13.13 6.21
N PRO A 70 11.60 -12.46 6.81
CA PRO A 70 11.35 -11.61 7.97
C PRO A 70 10.42 -10.44 7.69
N GLU A 71 10.49 -9.83 6.49
CA GLU A 71 9.57 -8.76 6.10
C GLU A 71 8.16 -9.26 5.85
N LEU A 72 8.02 -10.46 5.26
CA LEU A 72 6.71 -11.12 5.15
C LEU A 72 6.11 -11.38 6.53
N ALA A 73 6.93 -11.74 7.52
CA ALA A 73 6.49 -11.97 8.89
C ALA A 73 5.91 -10.70 9.56
N GLU A 74 6.43 -9.53 9.22
CA GLU A 74 5.92 -8.25 9.73
C GLU A 74 4.57 -7.85 9.10
N ALA A 75 4.20 -8.45 7.97
CA ALA A 75 2.90 -8.23 7.33
C ALA A 75 1.73 -8.91 8.07
N LYS A 76 2.02 -9.86 8.97
CA LYS A 76 0.98 -10.58 9.74
C LYS A 76 0.14 -9.62 10.56
N GLY A 77 -1.18 -9.67 10.35
CA GLY A 77 -2.16 -8.86 11.09
C GLY A 77 -2.21 -7.38 10.67
N LYS A 78 -1.42 -6.98 9.67
CA LYS A 78 -1.51 -5.64 9.11
C LYS A 78 -2.73 -5.53 8.19
N ARG A 79 -3.27 -4.31 8.10
CA ARG A 79 -4.39 -3.94 7.21
C ARG A 79 -3.93 -3.05 6.06
N LEU A 80 -2.91 -2.23 6.32
CA LEU A 80 -2.24 -1.41 5.32
C LEU A 80 -0.75 -1.69 5.40
N LEU A 81 -0.15 -2.15 4.30
CA LEU A 81 1.27 -2.41 4.19
C LEU A 81 1.87 -1.50 3.13
N ILE A 82 2.83 -0.69 3.52
CA ILE A 82 3.40 0.35 2.67
C ILE A 82 4.83 0.00 2.32
N ALA A 83 5.12 -0.02 1.02
CA ALA A 83 6.47 0.00 0.47
C ALA A 83 6.73 1.37 -0.16
N SER A 84 7.93 1.91 0.02
CA SER A 84 8.24 3.25 -0.47
C SER A 84 9.53 3.27 -1.28
N GLU A 85 9.48 4.05 -2.35
CA GLU A 85 10.61 4.44 -3.19
C GLU A 85 11.38 3.29 -3.84
N LEU A 86 11.09 3.10 -5.11
CA LEU A 86 11.88 2.24 -5.98
C LEU A 86 12.89 3.08 -6.79
N GLU A 87 14.05 2.54 -6.99
CA GLU A 87 15.01 3.08 -7.96
C GLU A 87 14.45 2.96 -9.38
N GLU A 88 14.94 3.84 -10.27
CA GLU A 88 14.56 3.79 -11.67
C GLU A 88 15.01 2.49 -12.34
N GLY A 89 14.18 1.97 -13.22
CA GLY A 89 14.49 0.79 -14.02
C GLY A 89 14.37 -0.56 -13.32
N VAL A 90 14.01 -0.57 -12.05
CA VAL A 90 13.84 -1.80 -11.25
C VAL A 90 12.69 -2.65 -11.76
N ARG A 91 12.84 -3.97 -11.71
CA ARG A 91 11.82 -4.96 -12.10
C ARG A 91 11.15 -5.57 -10.89
N LEU A 92 9.82 -5.63 -10.91
CA LEU A 92 9.02 -6.28 -9.87
C LEU A 92 9.21 -7.80 -9.85
N ASN A 93 9.29 -8.34 -8.64
CA ASN A 93 9.20 -9.78 -8.39
C ASN A 93 7.72 -10.19 -8.34
N THR A 94 7.23 -10.71 -9.45
CA THR A 94 5.81 -11.06 -9.61
C THR A 94 5.36 -12.16 -8.64
N SER A 95 6.25 -13.06 -8.24
CA SER A 95 5.95 -14.13 -7.28
C SER A 95 5.68 -13.57 -5.88
N ILE A 96 6.53 -12.67 -5.39
CA ILE A 96 6.37 -12.03 -4.07
C ILE A 96 5.11 -11.18 -4.04
N ILE A 97 4.83 -10.42 -5.12
CA ILE A 97 3.62 -9.60 -5.19
C ILE A 97 2.36 -10.47 -5.18
N LYS A 98 2.36 -11.57 -5.95
CA LYS A 98 1.24 -12.50 -5.95
C LYS A 98 1.00 -13.09 -4.56
N GLN A 99 2.06 -13.46 -3.83
CA GLN A 99 1.94 -13.93 -2.45
C GLN A 99 1.33 -12.86 -1.53
N LEU A 100 1.90 -11.65 -1.51
CA LEU A 100 1.48 -10.58 -0.62
C LEU A 100 0.06 -10.07 -0.90
N CYS A 101 -0.41 -10.15 -2.14
CA CYS A 101 -1.76 -9.73 -2.53
C CYS A 101 -2.76 -10.89 -2.57
N SER A 102 -2.37 -12.13 -2.22
CA SER A 102 -3.21 -13.31 -2.28
C SER A 102 -4.13 -13.42 -1.07
N THR A 103 -5.16 -14.23 -1.21
CA THR A 103 -5.96 -14.78 -0.11
C THR A 103 -5.43 -16.11 0.41
N ASP A 104 -4.37 -16.64 -0.22
CA ASP A 104 -3.73 -17.88 0.19
C ASP A 104 -2.83 -17.67 1.40
N GLU A 105 -2.59 -18.75 2.13
CA GLU A 105 -1.68 -18.75 3.26
C GLU A 105 -0.24 -18.57 2.80
N ILE A 106 0.49 -17.65 3.45
CA ILE A 106 1.92 -17.42 3.22
C ILE A 106 2.76 -17.93 4.37
N PHE A 107 3.88 -18.54 4.01
CA PHE A 107 4.89 -19.00 4.93
C PHE A 107 5.90 -17.89 5.20
N ALA A 108 6.12 -17.56 6.47
CA ALA A 108 7.03 -16.53 6.92
C ALA A 108 7.87 -17.01 8.10
N GLU A 109 9.00 -16.34 8.32
CA GLU A 109 9.95 -16.69 9.37
C GLU A 109 10.54 -15.43 9.96
N LYS A 110 10.43 -15.26 11.27
CA LYS A 110 11.18 -14.22 11.99
C LYS A 110 12.59 -14.72 12.31
N LYS A 111 13.54 -13.78 12.29
CA LYS A 111 14.93 -14.11 12.63
C LYS A 111 15.01 -14.77 14.01
N TYR A 112 15.63 -15.97 14.07
CA TYR A 112 15.78 -16.75 15.29
C TYR A 112 14.47 -17.21 15.96
N LYS A 113 13.39 -17.36 15.21
CA LYS A 113 12.12 -17.90 15.68
C LYS A 113 11.62 -18.98 14.74
N ASP A 114 10.73 -19.82 15.25
CA ASP A 114 10.07 -20.84 14.44
C ASP A 114 9.28 -20.20 13.29
N PRO A 115 9.32 -20.84 12.11
CA PRO A 115 8.51 -20.41 11.00
C PRO A 115 7.01 -20.58 11.30
N PHE A 116 6.20 -19.76 10.65
CA PHE A 116 4.75 -19.79 10.79
C PHE A 116 4.06 -19.44 9.47
N SER A 117 2.80 -19.80 9.37
CA SER A 117 1.95 -19.38 8.27
C SER A 117 0.91 -18.37 8.70
N PHE A 118 0.46 -17.55 7.77
CA PHE A 118 -0.68 -16.65 7.96
C PHE A 118 -1.33 -16.29 6.63
N THR A 119 -2.62 -15.99 6.67
CA THR A 119 -3.34 -15.44 5.52
C THR A 119 -3.19 -13.91 5.51
N PRO A 120 -2.82 -13.29 4.37
CA PRO A 120 -2.77 -11.84 4.26
C PRO A 120 -4.10 -11.18 4.60
N SER A 121 -4.02 -10.07 5.31
CA SER A 121 -5.19 -9.25 5.69
C SER A 121 -5.01 -7.78 5.32
N HIS A 122 -3.99 -7.49 4.52
CA HIS A 122 -3.56 -6.14 4.18
C HIS A 122 -3.81 -5.80 2.71
N THR A 123 -3.96 -4.52 2.45
CA THR A 123 -3.79 -3.94 1.13
C THR A 123 -2.35 -3.48 1.00
N LEU A 124 -1.66 -3.94 -0.06
CA LEU A 124 -0.28 -3.58 -0.34
C LEU A 124 -0.23 -2.31 -1.20
N VAL A 125 0.51 -1.32 -0.73
CA VAL A 125 0.71 -0.04 -1.41
C VAL A 125 2.19 0.19 -1.66
N LEU A 126 2.53 0.60 -2.87
CA LEU A 126 3.84 1.10 -3.25
C LEU A 126 3.69 2.56 -3.69
N TYR A 127 4.30 3.51 -2.99
CA TYR A 127 4.41 4.85 -3.53
C TYR A 127 5.81 5.10 -4.09
N THR A 128 5.87 5.61 -5.31
CA THR A 128 7.13 5.75 -6.03
C THR A 128 7.11 6.89 -7.05
N ASN A 129 8.29 7.39 -7.39
CA ASN A 129 8.48 8.36 -8.47
C ASN A 129 8.76 7.68 -9.82
N HIS A 130 9.06 6.38 -9.83
CA HIS A 130 9.39 5.63 -11.03
C HIS A 130 8.49 4.41 -11.15
N LEU A 131 7.82 4.26 -12.29
CA LEU A 131 7.05 3.05 -12.55
C LEU A 131 7.98 1.86 -12.70
N PRO A 132 7.79 0.79 -11.93
CA PRO A 132 8.62 -0.39 -12.03
C PRO A 132 8.38 -1.14 -13.35
N LYS A 133 9.42 -1.84 -13.82
CA LYS A 133 9.27 -2.76 -14.94
C LYS A 133 8.53 -4.02 -14.52
N VAL A 134 7.66 -4.50 -15.39
CA VAL A 134 6.90 -5.74 -15.20
C VAL A 134 7.25 -6.71 -16.31
N GLY A 135 7.35 -8.00 -16.02
CA GLY A 135 7.58 -9.02 -17.03
C GLY A 135 6.39 -9.11 -18.00
N ALA A 136 6.66 -8.96 -19.29
CA ALA A 136 5.62 -8.83 -20.32
C ALA A 136 4.70 -10.06 -20.48
N MET A 137 5.15 -11.26 -20.05
CA MET A 137 4.46 -12.55 -20.28
C MET A 137 3.51 -12.99 -19.15
N ASP A 138 3.37 -12.21 -18.09
CA ASP A 138 2.59 -12.62 -16.91
C ASP A 138 1.26 -11.86 -16.85
N SER A 139 0.24 -12.38 -17.50
CA SER A 139 -1.13 -11.82 -17.43
C SER A 139 -1.69 -11.78 -16.00
N GLY A 140 -1.24 -12.70 -15.14
CA GLY A 140 -1.67 -12.78 -13.75
C GLY A 140 -1.19 -11.62 -12.89
N ILE A 141 -0.07 -10.97 -13.24
CA ILE A 141 0.40 -9.79 -12.52
C ILE A 141 -0.33 -8.53 -12.99
N TRP A 142 -0.62 -8.39 -14.28
CA TRP A 142 -1.24 -7.17 -14.81
C TRP A 142 -2.59 -6.86 -14.18
N ARG A 143 -3.41 -7.87 -13.94
CA ARG A 143 -4.70 -7.71 -13.24
C ARG A 143 -4.57 -7.29 -11.78
N ARG A 144 -3.37 -7.45 -11.21
CA ARG A 144 -3.05 -7.12 -9.82
C ARG A 144 -2.38 -5.75 -9.64
N LEU A 145 -2.16 -5.01 -10.72
CA LEU A 145 -1.52 -3.69 -10.65
C LEU A 145 -2.57 -2.60 -10.84
N ILE A 146 -2.73 -1.76 -9.83
CA ILE A 146 -3.58 -0.57 -9.88
C ILE A 146 -2.70 0.64 -9.72
N VAL A 147 -2.62 1.46 -10.77
CA VAL A 147 -1.82 2.69 -10.74
C VAL A 147 -2.72 3.88 -10.43
N ILE A 148 -2.40 4.60 -9.36
CA ILE A 148 -3.07 5.83 -8.95
C ILE A 148 -2.12 7.00 -9.20
N PRO A 149 -2.42 7.88 -10.18
CA PRO A 149 -1.55 9.01 -10.50
C PRO A 149 -1.72 10.15 -9.49
N PHE A 150 -0.60 10.68 -9.00
CA PHE A 150 -0.52 11.89 -8.19
C PHE A 150 0.10 13.01 -9.03
N ASN A 151 -0.73 13.71 -9.79
CA ASN A 151 -0.32 14.72 -10.77
C ASN A 151 -0.24 16.13 -10.21
N ALA A 152 -0.62 16.35 -8.95
CA ALA A 152 -0.52 17.64 -8.32
C ALA A 152 0.96 18.03 -8.10
N LYS A 153 1.24 19.33 -8.08
CA LYS A 153 2.52 19.88 -7.68
C LYS A 153 2.30 20.83 -6.51
N ILE A 154 2.85 20.49 -5.37
CA ILE A 154 2.76 21.29 -4.15
C ILE A 154 4.01 22.14 -4.07
N THR A 155 3.85 23.49 -4.02
CA THR A 155 4.95 24.43 -4.04
C THR A 155 4.66 25.63 -3.11
N GLY A 156 5.73 26.33 -2.71
CA GLY A 156 5.64 27.54 -1.91
C GLY A 156 5.00 27.31 -0.54
N SER A 157 4.08 28.17 -0.14
CA SER A 157 3.41 28.11 1.17
C SER A 157 2.53 26.86 1.38
N SER A 158 2.21 26.14 0.31
CA SER A 158 1.45 24.88 0.39
C SER A 158 2.34 23.69 0.74
N ASP A 159 3.67 23.81 0.65
CA ASP A 159 4.62 22.77 1.04
C ASP A 159 4.90 22.84 2.55
N GLN A 160 4.08 22.16 3.32
CA GLN A 160 4.20 22.11 4.79
C GLN A 160 5.01 20.91 5.22
N LYS A 161 6.07 21.16 5.99
CA LYS A 161 6.89 20.10 6.60
C LYS A 161 6.08 19.29 7.61
N ASN A 162 6.35 17.98 7.67
CA ASN A 162 5.69 17.04 8.61
C ASN A 162 4.15 17.10 8.58
N TYR A 163 3.57 17.42 7.42
CA TYR A 163 2.13 17.60 7.29
C TYR A 163 1.34 16.32 7.59
N ALA A 164 1.93 15.15 7.41
CA ALA A 164 1.32 13.87 7.78
C ALA A 164 1.12 13.75 9.31
N ASP A 165 2.07 14.23 10.11
CA ASP A 165 1.96 14.26 11.57
C ASP A 165 0.87 15.25 12.00
N HIS A 166 0.90 16.46 11.42
CA HIS A 166 -0.11 17.46 11.67
C HIS A 166 -1.53 16.97 11.39
N LEU A 167 -1.74 16.26 10.27
CA LEU A 167 -3.05 15.68 9.92
C LEU A 167 -3.46 14.56 10.88
N ALA A 168 -2.51 13.71 11.28
CA ALA A 168 -2.80 12.62 12.21
C ALA A 168 -3.14 13.14 13.61
N GLU A 169 -2.51 14.22 14.07
CA GLU A 169 -2.75 14.82 15.39
C GLU A 169 -4.07 15.61 15.44
N ASN A 170 -4.40 16.34 14.36
CA ASN A 170 -5.50 17.30 14.38
C ASN A 170 -6.75 16.82 13.64
N ALA A 171 -6.65 15.82 12.76
CA ALA A 171 -7.76 15.40 11.91
C ALA A 171 -8.04 13.88 11.96
N ALA A 172 -7.36 13.11 12.82
CA ALA A 172 -7.51 11.66 12.87
C ALA A 172 -8.97 11.16 12.95
N PRO A 173 -9.87 11.74 13.77
CA PRO A 173 -11.27 11.29 13.82
C PRO A 173 -11.99 11.48 12.48
N TYR A 174 -11.75 12.57 11.78
CA TYR A 174 -12.36 12.85 10.48
C TYR A 174 -11.81 11.94 9.39
N ILE A 175 -10.50 11.68 9.42
CA ILE A 175 -9.84 10.75 8.50
C ILE A 175 -10.37 9.33 8.75
N MET A 176 -10.51 8.91 10.00
CA MET A 176 -11.09 7.61 10.33
C MET A 176 -12.54 7.50 9.86
N ALA A 177 -13.35 8.54 10.02
CA ALA A 177 -14.72 8.58 9.51
C ALA A 177 -14.76 8.44 7.98
N TRP A 178 -13.83 9.10 7.27
CA TRP A 178 -13.68 8.98 5.81
C TRP A 178 -13.28 7.56 5.38
N ILE A 179 -12.39 6.89 6.14
CA ILE A 179 -11.98 5.51 5.91
C ILE A 179 -13.17 4.56 6.10
N ILE A 180 -13.94 4.73 7.19
CA ILE A 180 -15.12 3.90 7.50
C ILE A 180 -16.19 4.04 6.42
N GLU A 181 -16.43 5.27 5.94
CA GLU A 181 -17.37 5.50 4.83
C GLU A 181 -16.90 4.81 3.55
N GLY A 182 -15.59 4.82 3.26
CA GLY A 182 -15.00 4.06 2.15
C GLY A 182 -15.23 2.54 2.29
N ALA A 183 -15.06 1.99 3.48
CA ALA A 183 -15.34 0.60 3.77
C ALA A 183 -16.82 0.26 3.55
N ARG A 184 -17.73 1.12 4.02
CA ARG A 184 -19.18 0.97 3.83
C ARG A 184 -19.56 0.94 2.35
N LYS A 185 -19.05 1.89 1.56
CA LYS A 185 -19.29 1.93 0.10
C LYS A 185 -18.76 0.66 -0.59
N ALA A 186 -17.53 0.24 -0.27
CA ALA A 186 -16.91 -0.93 -0.88
C ALA A 186 -17.68 -2.22 -0.58
N ILE A 187 -18.09 -2.45 0.66
CA ILE A 187 -18.83 -3.65 1.07
C ILE A 187 -20.20 -3.72 0.38
N LEU A 188 -20.85 -2.59 0.15
CA LEU A 188 -22.13 -2.53 -0.57
C LEU A 188 -21.99 -2.83 -2.06
N CYS A 189 -20.83 -2.52 -2.66
CA CYS A 189 -20.55 -2.81 -4.08
C CYS A 189 -20.15 -4.28 -4.34
N VAL A 190 -19.72 -5.01 -3.32
CA VAL A 190 -19.28 -6.43 -3.45
C VAL A 190 -20.44 -7.42 -3.24
N ARG A 191 -21.63 -6.95 -2.89
CA ARG A 191 -22.87 -7.72 -2.84
C ARG A 191 -23.57 -7.72 -4.20
#